data_4418f55edaafb0ebd075459634c537a1
#
_entry.id   4418f55edaafb0ebd075459634c537a1
#
_cell.length_a   1.000
_cell.length_b   1.000
_cell.length_c   1.000
_cell.angle_alpha   90.00
_cell.angle_beta   90.00
_cell.angle_gamma   90.00
#
_symmetry.space_group_name_H-M   'P 1'
#
loop_
_entity.id
_entity.type
_entity.pdbx_description
1 polymer ?
#
loop_
_entity_poly.entity_id
_entity_poly.type
_entity_poly.pdbx_seq_one_letter_code
_entity_poly.pdbx_strand_id
1 'polypeptide(L)'
;QSHWLYCEDLPQEFPTVLGALSIFPEAWTVDPLKLACILRIADAMHIDDRRAPSILKAVREINRESELHWVFQEKLYKPRIENNRVVYTSKSAFGLSEIDAWWLCYDTLRMIDTELKNVDSLLLEQRRESFGVIGVYGIDSLEQIQKFITVDNWKPVDTCIRVNNVAKLVNTLGGVQLYGD
;
A
#
# COMPACT_ATOMS: atom_id res chain seq x y z
N GLN A 1 -14.23 -0.20 -7.94
CA GLN A 1 -15.30 0.27 -7.02
C GLN A 1 -15.02 -0.07 -5.55
N SER A 2 -14.18 -1.05 -5.24
CA SER A 2 -13.82 -1.45 -3.86
C SER A 2 -13.03 -0.40 -3.04
N HIS A 3 -12.43 0.60 -3.71
CA HIS A 3 -11.70 1.68 -3.04
C HIS A 3 -12.59 2.80 -2.47
N TRP A 4 -13.88 2.80 -2.76
CA TRP A 4 -14.81 3.82 -2.28
C TRP A 4 -15.38 3.50 -0.89
N LEU A 5 -15.25 2.24 -0.43
CA LEU A 5 -15.66 1.81 0.89
C LEU A 5 -14.45 1.74 1.82
N TYR A 6 -14.56 2.27 3.01
CA TYR A 6 -13.57 2.02 4.05
C TYR A 6 -13.57 0.53 4.42
N CYS A 7 -12.43 0.01 4.87
CA CYS A 7 -12.33 -1.40 5.24
C CYS A 7 -13.33 -1.78 6.34
N GLU A 8 -13.55 -0.88 7.28
CA GLU A 8 -14.50 -0.99 8.41
C GLU A 8 -15.97 -1.05 8.00
N ASP A 9 -16.33 -0.54 6.83
CA ASP A 9 -17.72 -0.54 6.32
C ASP A 9 -18.08 -1.84 5.59
N LEU A 10 -17.08 -2.62 5.15
CA LEU A 10 -17.32 -3.86 4.40
C LEU A 10 -18.24 -4.86 5.09
N PRO A 11 -18.20 -5.08 6.43
CA PRO A 11 -19.11 -6.01 7.10
C PRO A 11 -20.58 -5.59 7.02
N GLN A 12 -20.87 -4.29 6.93
CA GLN A 12 -22.24 -3.79 6.80
C GLN A 12 -22.81 -4.06 5.40
N GLU A 13 -21.97 -3.96 4.39
CA GLU A 13 -22.34 -4.24 2.99
C GLU A 13 -22.42 -5.75 2.70
N PHE A 14 -21.61 -6.56 3.39
CA PHE A 14 -21.50 -8.01 3.17
C PHE A 14 -21.68 -8.81 4.47
N PRO A 15 -22.86 -8.71 5.13
CA PRO A 15 -23.03 -9.26 6.48
C PRO A 15 -23.14 -10.79 6.51
N THR A 16 -23.57 -11.42 5.42
CA THR A 16 -23.94 -12.85 5.41
C THR A 16 -23.12 -13.69 4.45
N VAL A 17 -22.83 -14.92 4.86
CA VAL A 17 -22.32 -15.97 3.97
C VAL A 17 -23.49 -16.50 3.14
N LEU A 18 -23.31 -16.61 1.85
CA LEU A 18 -24.31 -17.12 0.92
C LEU A 18 -24.19 -18.63 0.80
N GLY A 19 -25.33 -19.33 0.86
CA GLY A 19 -25.40 -20.76 0.60
C GLY A 19 -25.22 -21.09 -0.89
N ALA A 20 -25.03 -22.36 -1.18
CA ALA A 20 -24.93 -22.86 -2.55
C ALA A 20 -26.24 -22.67 -3.32
N LEU A 21 -26.11 -22.42 -4.63
CA LEU A 21 -27.26 -22.57 -5.54
C LEU A 21 -27.65 -24.06 -5.60
N SER A 22 -28.94 -24.33 -5.89
CA SER A 22 -29.51 -25.70 -5.90
C SER A 22 -28.80 -26.71 -6.81
N ILE A 23 -28.01 -26.24 -7.75
CA ILE A 23 -27.21 -27.05 -8.67
C ILE A 23 -25.84 -27.47 -8.10
N PHE A 24 -25.44 -26.92 -6.96
CA PHE A 24 -24.17 -27.21 -6.30
C PHE A 24 -24.38 -27.95 -4.97
N PRO A 25 -23.36 -28.66 -4.44
CA PRO A 25 -23.42 -29.29 -3.14
C PRO A 25 -23.79 -28.29 -2.04
N GLU A 26 -24.68 -28.66 -1.13
CA GLU A 26 -25.15 -27.80 -0.02
C GLU A 26 -24.01 -27.27 0.88
N ALA A 27 -22.91 -28.03 0.98
CA ALA A 27 -21.74 -27.64 1.75
C ALA A 27 -20.92 -26.47 1.13
N TRP A 28 -21.22 -26.12 -0.11
CA TRP A 28 -20.53 -25.02 -0.77
C TRP A 28 -21.16 -23.69 -0.35
N THR A 29 -20.32 -22.81 0.14
CA THR A 29 -20.74 -21.47 0.57
C THR A 29 -19.84 -20.43 -0.09
N VAL A 30 -20.36 -19.23 -0.25
CA VAL A 30 -19.62 -18.04 -0.71
C VAL A 30 -19.61 -17.01 0.39
N ASP A 31 -18.44 -16.53 0.76
CA ASP A 31 -18.26 -15.42 1.70
C ASP A 31 -17.99 -14.12 0.93
N PRO A 32 -18.99 -13.27 0.72
CA PRO A 32 -18.81 -12.03 -0.04
C PRO A 32 -17.87 -11.06 0.64
N LEU A 33 -17.83 -11.03 1.99
CA LEU A 33 -16.88 -10.20 2.74
C LEU A 33 -15.44 -10.62 2.44
N LYS A 34 -15.15 -11.92 2.53
CA LYS A 34 -13.82 -12.45 2.23
C LYS A 34 -13.41 -12.17 0.78
N LEU A 35 -14.35 -12.29 -0.17
CA LEU A 35 -14.12 -11.93 -1.58
C LEU A 35 -13.83 -10.45 -1.78
N ALA A 36 -14.57 -9.56 -1.12
CA ALA A 36 -14.33 -8.12 -1.17
C ALA A 36 -12.93 -7.77 -0.62
N CYS A 37 -12.53 -8.40 0.49
CA CYS A 37 -11.19 -8.27 1.05
C CYS A 37 -10.09 -8.75 0.08
N ILE A 38 -10.29 -9.91 -0.58
CA ILE A 38 -9.35 -10.43 -1.59
C ILE A 38 -9.18 -9.44 -2.74
N LEU A 39 -10.29 -8.94 -3.29
CA LEU A 39 -10.25 -7.99 -4.41
C LEU A 39 -9.53 -6.70 -4.02
N ARG A 40 -9.78 -6.18 -2.83
CA ARG A 40 -9.15 -4.98 -2.29
C ARG A 40 -7.64 -5.13 -2.18
N ILE A 41 -7.18 -6.22 -1.55
CA ILE A 41 -5.75 -6.52 -1.42
C ILE A 41 -5.11 -6.77 -2.78
N ALA A 42 -5.75 -7.57 -3.65
CA ALA A 42 -5.21 -7.90 -4.96
C ALA A 42 -4.99 -6.65 -5.82
N ASP A 43 -5.91 -5.68 -5.77
CA ASP A 43 -5.77 -4.42 -6.51
C ASP A 43 -4.66 -3.54 -5.90
N ALA A 44 -4.60 -3.42 -4.57
CA ALA A 44 -3.54 -2.67 -3.89
C ALA A 44 -2.14 -3.26 -4.15
N MET A 45 -2.02 -4.59 -4.18
CA MET A 45 -0.75 -5.29 -4.37
C MET A 45 -0.26 -5.34 -5.83
N HIS A 46 -1.11 -5.03 -6.80
CA HIS A 46 -0.76 -5.09 -8.22
C HIS A 46 0.00 -3.83 -8.64
N ILE A 47 1.27 -3.74 -8.27
CA ILE A 47 2.16 -2.59 -8.51
C ILE A 47 3.45 -2.95 -9.24
N ASP A 48 3.47 -4.07 -9.94
CA ASP A 48 4.62 -4.51 -10.75
C ASP A 48 4.55 -4.01 -12.22
N ASP A 49 5.55 -4.35 -13.01
CA ASP A 49 5.72 -3.93 -14.41
C ASP A 49 4.54 -4.29 -15.33
N ARG A 50 3.72 -5.26 -14.97
CA ARG A 50 2.54 -5.64 -15.75
C ARG A 50 1.44 -4.57 -15.70
N ARG A 51 1.41 -3.74 -14.61
CA ARG A 51 0.48 -2.60 -14.51
C ARG A 51 0.97 -1.38 -15.29
N ALA A 52 2.29 -1.28 -15.53
CA ALA A 52 2.94 -0.18 -16.23
C ALA A 52 3.72 -0.65 -17.49
N PRO A 53 3.06 -1.22 -18.52
CA PRO A 53 3.75 -1.70 -19.70
C PRO A 53 4.42 -0.54 -20.45
N SER A 54 5.72 -0.63 -20.70
CA SER A 54 6.52 0.41 -21.37
C SER A 54 5.97 0.87 -22.72
N ILE A 55 5.29 -0.03 -23.44
CA ILE A 55 4.66 0.29 -24.73
C ILE A 55 3.52 1.31 -24.58
N LEU A 56 2.79 1.31 -23.48
CA LEU A 56 1.72 2.27 -23.22
C LEU A 56 2.25 3.65 -22.82
N LYS A 57 3.44 3.69 -22.18
CA LYS A 57 4.12 4.95 -21.82
C LYS A 57 4.43 5.79 -23.06
N ALA A 58 4.80 5.15 -24.16
CA ALA A 58 5.15 5.81 -25.42
C ALA A 58 3.93 6.41 -26.16
N VAL A 59 2.70 5.96 -25.86
CA VAL A 59 1.47 6.33 -26.58
C VAL A 59 0.60 7.32 -25.81
N ARG A 60 0.78 7.45 -24.49
CA ARG A 60 -0.02 8.33 -23.62
C ARG A 60 0.79 9.53 -23.15
N GLU A 61 0.21 10.73 -23.23
CA GLU A 61 0.69 11.87 -22.45
C GLU A 61 0.43 11.57 -20.96
N ILE A 62 1.52 11.36 -20.22
CA ILE A 62 1.46 11.00 -18.80
C ILE A 62 1.79 12.27 -18.00
N ASN A 63 0.96 12.60 -17.00
CA ASN A 63 1.28 13.68 -16.08
C ASN A 63 2.43 13.24 -15.14
N ARG A 64 3.11 14.22 -14.50
CA ARG A 64 4.30 13.98 -13.67
C ARG A 64 4.05 12.98 -12.54
N GLU A 65 2.89 13.01 -11.92
CA GLU A 65 2.54 12.10 -10.82
C GLU A 65 2.38 10.66 -11.32
N SER A 66 1.68 10.48 -12.42
CA SER A 66 1.56 9.17 -13.08
C SER A 66 2.91 8.64 -13.56
N GLU A 67 3.84 9.51 -13.98
CA GLU A 67 5.18 9.12 -14.39
C GLU A 67 5.97 8.47 -13.26
N LEU A 68 5.92 9.02 -12.04
CA LEU A 68 6.58 8.43 -10.87
C LEU A 68 6.06 7.02 -10.57
N HIS A 69 4.74 6.81 -10.69
CA HIS A 69 4.15 5.47 -10.56
C HIS A 69 4.68 4.50 -11.60
N TRP A 70 4.83 4.94 -12.85
CA TRP A 70 5.38 4.10 -13.92
C TRP A 70 6.82 3.72 -13.65
N VAL A 71 7.65 4.69 -13.21
CA VAL A 71 9.07 4.47 -12.93
C VAL A 71 9.25 3.39 -11.87
N PHE A 72 8.56 3.47 -10.72
CA PHE A 72 8.77 2.46 -9.68
C PHE A 72 8.14 1.11 -10.04
N GLN A 73 6.96 1.09 -10.67
CA GLN A 73 6.31 -0.17 -11.06
C GLN A 73 7.13 -0.94 -12.10
N GLU A 74 7.72 -0.27 -13.07
CA GLU A 74 8.62 -0.89 -14.06
C GLU A 74 9.85 -1.52 -13.40
N LYS A 75 10.33 -0.92 -12.30
CA LYS A 75 11.49 -1.41 -11.55
C LYS A 75 11.18 -2.54 -10.58
N LEU A 76 9.94 -2.86 -10.30
CA LEU A 76 9.61 -3.94 -9.37
C LEU A 76 9.47 -5.29 -10.07
N TYR A 77 9.96 -6.33 -9.40
CA TYR A 77 9.57 -7.70 -9.70
C TYR A 77 8.17 -7.99 -9.17
N LYS A 78 7.55 -9.03 -9.73
CA LYS A 78 6.32 -9.60 -9.17
C LYS A 78 6.53 -9.94 -7.69
N PRO A 79 5.61 -9.52 -6.80
CA PRO A 79 5.72 -9.85 -5.38
C PRO A 79 5.66 -11.36 -5.14
N ARG A 80 6.32 -11.81 -4.07
CA ARG A 80 6.28 -13.18 -3.58
C ARG A 80 5.93 -13.20 -2.10
N ILE A 81 5.47 -14.33 -1.61
CA ILE A 81 5.16 -14.52 -0.19
C ILE A 81 6.29 -15.37 0.43
N GLU A 82 6.89 -14.85 1.49
CA GLU A 82 7.90 -15.52 2.30
C GLU A 82 7.57 -15.30 3.78
N ASN A 83 7.55 -16.38 4.57
CA ASN A 83 7.28 -16.30 6.01
C ASN A 83 6.02 -15.48 6.36
N ASN A 84 4.94 -15.71 5.65
CA ASN A 84 3.67 -15.01 5.82
C ASN A 84 3.74 -13.48 5.59
N ARG A 85 4.73 -13.00 4.85
CA ARG A 85 4.87 -11.60 4.45
C ARG A 85 5.03 -11.48 2.94
N VAL A 86 4.53 -10.38 2.40
CA VAL A 86 4.74 -10.03 0.99
C VAL A 86 6.12 -9.41 0.84
N VAL A 87 6.93 -9.95 -0.05
CA VAL A 87 8.26 -9.43 -0.37
C VAL A 87 8.24 -8.79 -1.75
N TYR A 88 8.54 -7.50 -1.81
CA TYR A 88 8.82 -6.77 -3.04
C TYR A 88 10.31 -6.60 -3.21
N THR A 89 10.81 -6.71 -4.44
CA THR A 89 12.22 -6.50 -4.77
C THR A 89 12.35 -5.68 -6.04
N SER A 90 13.35 -4.80 -6.08
CA SER A 90 13.66 -4.04 -7.29
C SER A 90 14.53 -4.84 -8.25
N LYS A 91 14.31 -4.67 -9.55
CA LYS A 91 15.14 -5.25 -10.65
C LYS A 91 16.46 -4.52 -10.78
N SER A 92 16.46 -3.23 -10.48
CA SER A 92 17.63 -2.35 -10.51
C SER A 92 17.53 -1.33 -9.40
N ALA A 93 18.67 -0.76 -9.01
CA ALA A 93 18.72 0.30 -8.01
C ALA A 93 18.05 1.59 -8.53
N PHE A 94 17.51 2.37 -7.62
CA PHE A 94 16.99 3.71 -7.90
C PHE A 94 18.12 4.72 -7.79
N GLY A 95 18.39 5.45 -8.88
CA GLY A 95 19.39 6.50 -8.94
C GLY A 95 18.90 7.85 -8.37
N LEU A 96 19.79 8.85 -8.37
CA LEU A 96 19.48 10.20 -7.87
C LEU A 96 18.28 10.88 -8.57
N SER A 97 18.09 10.65 -9.85
CA SER A 97 16.93 11.19 -10.59
C SER A 97 15.61 10.50 -10.27
N GLU A 98 15.64 9.41 -9.54
CA GLU A 98 14.48 8.57 -9.24
C GLU A 98 14.12 8.56 -7.73
N ILE A 99 14.66 9.51 -6.98
CA ILE A 99 14.40 9.65 -5.53
C ILE A 99 12.91 9.75 -5.24
N ASP A 100 12.18 10.60 -5.97
CA ASP A 100 10.74 10.78 -5.78
C ASP A 100 9.96 9.49 -6.07
N ALA A 101 10.36 8.74 -7.09
CA ALA A 101 9.74 7.45 -7.43
C ALA A 101 10.04 6.38 -6.36
N TRP A 102 11.23 6.39 -5.75
CA TRP A 102 11.55 5.49 -4.65
C TRP A 102 10.70 5.78 -3.40
N TRP A 103 10.54 7.07 -3.04
CA TRP A 103 9.70 7.46 -1.91
C TRP A 103 8.24 7.11 -2.15
N LEU A 104 7.73 7.35 -3.35
CA LEU A 104 6.37 6.96 -3.72
C LEU A 104 6.19 5.43 -3.67
N CYS A 105 7.19 4.66 -4.09
CA CYS A 105 7.21 3.21 -3.92
C CYS A 105 7.13 2.82 -2.45
N TYR A 106 7.96 3.41 -1.59
CA TYR A 106 7.97 3.14 -0.16
C TYR A 106 6.62 3.46 0.50
N ASP A 107 6.01 4.62 0.20
CA ASP A 107 4.70 4.99 0.71
C ASP A 107 3.60 4.05 0.22
N THR A 108 3.68 3.61 -1.03
CA THR A 108 2.76 2.60 -1.58
C THR A 108 2.90 1.26 -0.85
N LEU A 109 4.12 0.82 -0.57
CA LEU A 109 4.36 -0.41 0.19
C LEU A 109 3.86 -0.31 1.64
N ARG A 110 3.99 0.86 2.28
CA ARG A 110 3.40 1.14 3.61
C ARG A 110 1.88 1.09 3.59
N MET A 111 1.27 1.64 2.56
CA MET A 111 -0.18 1.56 2.35
C MET A 111 -0.62 0.09 2.22
N ILE A 112 0.07 -0.71 1.41
CA ILE A 112 -0.23 -2.14 1.24
C ILE A 112 -0.10 -2.89 2.58
N ASP A 113 0.95 -2.60 3.35
CA ASP A 113 1.17 -3.19 4.68
C ASP A 113 0.01 -2.87 5.64
N THR A 114 -0.44 -1.62 5.63
CA THR A 114 -1.59 -1.18 6.43
C THR A 114 -2.89 -1.87 5.99
N GLU A 115 -3.14 -1.95 4.68
CA GLU A 115 -4.32 -2.64 4.14
C GLU A 115 -4.34 -4.13 4.48
N LEU A 116 -3.19 -4.82 4.41
CA LEU A 116 -3.08 -6.23 4.82
C LEU A 116 -3.44 -6.41 6.29
N LYS A 117 -2.91 -5.56 7.17
CA LYS A 117 -3.18 -5.58 8.61
C LYS A 117 -4.66 -5.27 8.92
N ASN A 118 -5.23 -4.27 8.26
CA ASN A 118 -6.64 -3.89 8.43
C ASN A 118 -7.57 -5.03 8.03
N VAL A 119 -7.33 -5.64 6.87
CA VAL A 119 -8.14 -6.77 6.39
C VAL A 119 -8.01 -7.98 7.30
N ASP A 120 -6.80 -8.30 7.77
CA ASP A 120 -6.59 -9.42 8.68
C ASP A 120 -7.33 -9.22 10.00
N SER A 121 -7.23 -8.02 10.59
CA SER A 121 -7.97 -7.64 11.79
C SER A 121 -9.47 -7.73 11.58
N LEU A 122 -9.99 -7.19 10.46
CA LEU A 122 -11.40 -7.23 10.11
C LEU A 122 -11.94 -8.65 10.02
N LEU A 123 -11.23 -9.53 9.31
CA LEU A 123 -11.65 -10.95 9.16
C LEU A 123 -11.68 -11.65 10.50
N LEU A 124 -10.70 -11.43 11.39
CA LEU A 124 -10.67 -11.99 12.73
C LEU A 124 -11.82 -11.47 13.60
N GLU A 125 -12.10 -10.16 13.58
CA GLU A 125 -13.23 -9.55 14.30
C GLU A 125 -14.58 -10.15 13.85
N GLN A 126 -14.71 -10.40 12.55
CA GLN A 126 -15.89 -11.06 11.97
C GLN A 126 -15.88 -12.59 12.11
N ARG A 127 -14.96 -13.16 12.89
CA ARG A 127 -14.78 -14.61 13.10
C ARG A 127 -14.59 -15.37 11.79
N ARG A 128 -13.92 -14.76 10.82
CA ARG A 128 -13.53 -15.36 9.55
C ARG A 128 -12.07 -15.81 9.62
N GLU A 129 -11.73 -16.80 8.81
CA GLU A 129 -10.33 -17.21 8.64
C GLU A 129 -9.54 -16.10 7.92
N SER A 130 -8.43 -15.66 8.52
CA SER A 130 -7.51 -14.68 7.93
C SER A 130 -6.75 -15.25 6.72
N PHE A 131 -6.12 -14.37 5.95
CA PHE A 131 -5.30 -14.82 4.80
C PHE A 131 -3.91 -15.35 5.22
N GLY A 132 -3.53 -15.20 6.48
CA GLY A 132 -2.23 -15.59 6.99
C GLY A 132 -1.06 -14.77 6.42
N VAL A 133 -1.34 -13.63 5.80
CA VAL A 133 -0.32 -12.69 5.30
C VAL A 133 -0.37 -11.44 6.16
N ILE A 134 0.66 -11.27 7.00
CA ILE A 134 0.66 -10.30 8.10
C ILE A 134 1.27 -8.94 7.75
N GLY A 135 1.63 -8.69 6.50
CA GLY A 135 2.16 -7.41 6.05
C GLY A 135 3.28 -7.51 5.01
N VAL A 136 3.97 -6.41 4.76
CA VAL A 136 5.09 -6.30 3.83
C VAL A 136 6.41 -6.51 4.56
N TYR A 137 7.31 -7.29 3.99
CA TYR A 137 8.60 -7.59 4.60
C TYR A 137 9.53 -6.38 4.58
N GLY A 138 10.13 -6.06 5.73
CA GLY A 138 11.14 -5.02 5.87
C GLY A 138 10.61 -3.58 5.89
N ILE A 139 9.29 -3.37 5.80
CA ILE A 139 8.68 -2.03 5.72
C ILE A 139 8.83 -1.21 7.01
N ASP A 140 9.03 -1.88 8.13
CA ASP A 140 9.13 -1.24 9.45
C ASP A 140 10.43 -0.41 9.62
N SER A 141 11.43 -0.60 8.74
CA SER A 141 12.71 0.10 8.79
C SER A 141 13.24 0.42 7.40
N LEU A 142 13.65 1.69 7.18
CA LEU A 142 14.31 2.12 5.95
C LEU A 142 15.58 1.30 5.64
N GLU A 143 16.33 0.89 6.66
CA GLU A 143 17.52 0.06 6.48
C GLU A 143 17.19 -1.36 5.99
N GLN A 144 16.05 -1.89 6.41
CA GLN A 144 15.62 -3.22 5.96
C GLN A 144 15.05 -3.15 4.54
N ILE A 145 14.16 -2.20 4.27
CA ILE A 145 13.51 -2.12 2.95
C ILE A 145 14.52 -1.82 1.84
N GLN A 146 15.59 -1.04 2.09
CA GLN A 146 16.65 -0.78 1.13
C GLN A 146 17.39 -2.03 0.64
N LYS A 147 17.37 -3.12 1.41
CA LYS A 147 17.96 -4.41 0.99
C LYS A 147 17.16 -5.07 -0.14
N PHE A 148 15.91 -4.69 -0.29
CA PHE A 148 14.96 -5.22 -1.27
C PHE A 148 14.65 -4.22 -2.37
N ILE A 149 14.43 -2.96 -2.01
CA ILE A 149 14.23 -1.83 -2.92
C ILE A 149 15.51 -1.00 -2.91
N THR A 150 16.44 -1.41 -3.73
CA THR A 150 17.83 -0.91 -3.69
C THR A 150 17.96 0.50 -4.24
N VAL A 151 18.90 1.25 -3.70
CA VAL A 151 19.26 2.61 -4.13
C VAL A 151 20.73 2.68 -4.58
N ASP A 152 21.06 3.63 -5.46
CA ASP A 152 22.40 3.83 -5.98
C ASP A 152 22.88 5.27 -5.76
N ASN A 153 24.03 5.42 -5.10
CA ASN A 153 24.70 6.70 -4.81
C ASN A 153 23.90 7.68 -3.91
N TRP A 154 22.90 7.20 -3.16
CA TRP A 154 22.19 7.97 -2.14
C TRP A 154 21.65 7.05 -1.05
N LYS A 155 21.18 7.63 0.05
CA LYS A 155 20.56 6.87 1.16
C LYS A 155 19.25 7.57 1.57
N PRO A 156 18.11 6.85 1.63
CA PRO A 156 16.89 7.42 2.17
C PRO A 156 17.04 7.64 3.69
N VAL A 157 16.68 8.83 4.13
CA VAL A 157 16.67 9.22 5.54
C VAL A 157 15.31 9.82 5.85
N ASP A 158 14.63 9.25 6.82
CA ASP A 158 13.37 9.80 7.33
C ASP A 158 13.69 10.93 8.31
N THR A 159 13.47 12.17 7.86
CA THR A 159 13.59 13.35 8.72
C THR A 159 12.23 13.67 9.30
N CYS A 160 11.82 12.94 10.34
CA CYS A 160 10.66 13.32 11.15
C CYS A 160 10.95 14.62 11.91
N ILE A 161 10.30 15.71 11.52
CA ILE A 161 10.27 16.94 12.32
C ILE A 161 9.41 16.66 13.56
N ARG A 162 10.06 16.42 14.70
CA ARG A 162 9.36 16.27 15.98
C ARG A 162 9.16 17.66 16.60
N VAL A 163 7.92 18.11 16.63
CA VAL A 163 7.55 19.34 17.36
C VAL A 163 7.36 18.99 18.83
N ASN A 164 8.38 19.30 19.64
CA ASN A 164 8.33 19.03 21.09
C ASN A 164 7.36 19.95 21.84
N ASN A 165 7.00 21.09 21.26
CA ASN A 165 6.06 22.03 21.87
C ASN A 165 5.19 22.68 20.78
N VAL A 166 4.03 22.12 20.53
CA VAL A 166 3.07 22.60 19.53
C VAL A 166 2.55 23.98 19.88
N ALA A 167 2.32 24.30 21.15
CA ALA A 167 1.84 25.60 21.59
C ALA A 167 2.87 26.70 21.27
N LYS A 168 4.17 26.43 21.49
CA LYS A 168 5.24 27.36 21.14
C LYS A 168 5.35 27.55 19.62
N LEU A 169 5.20 26.48 18.84
CA LEU A 169 5.22 26.55 17.37
C LEU A 169 4.04 27.38 16.85
N VAL A 170 2.83 27.14 17.34
CA VAL A 170 1.63 27.89 16.97
C VAL A 170 1.78 29.36 17.33
N ASN A 171 2.29 29.66 18.55
CA ASN A 171 2.54 31.05 18.96
C ASN A 171 3.63 31.72 18.14
N THR A 172 4.62 30.98 17.64
CA THR A 172 5.69 31.54 16.79
C THR A 172 5.21 31.76 15.35
N LEU A 173 4.40 30.86 14.82
CA LEU A 173 3.91 30.92 13.43
C LEU A 173 2.58 31.69 13.28
N GLY A 174 1.73 31.67 14.29
CA GLY A 174 0.41 32.29 14.30
C GLY A 174 0.22 33.36 15.38
N GLY A 175 1.28 33.70 16.11
CA GLY A 175 1.21 34.68 17.20
C GLY A 175 1.32 36.14 16.76
N VAL A 176 1.21 37.04 17.72
CA VAL A 176 1.12 38.52 17.64
C VAL A 176 2.13 39.18 16.68
N GLN A 177 3.20 38.48 16.31
CA GLN A 177 4.20 39.00 15.37
C GLN A 177 3.77 39.00 13.88
N LEU A 178 2.74 38.26 13.52
CA LEU A 178 2.20 38.23 12.14
C LEU A 178 1.02 39.22 11.95
N TYR A 179 0.46 39.73 13.04
CA TYR A 179 -0.67 40.66 13.05
C TYR A 179 -0.38 41.92 13.89
N GLY A 180 0.89 42.24 14.14
CA GLY A 180 1.29 43.51 14.74
C GLY A 180 1.18 44.61 13.69
N ASP A 181 0.35 45.63 13.97
CA ASP A 181 0.22 46.88 13.24
C ASP A 181 1.57 47.60 13.06
#